data_1469cab72c6d5fc5bc2f930f7acbd0ac
#
_entry.id   1469cab72c6d5fc5bc2f930f7acbd0ac
#
_cell.length_a   1.000
_cell.length_b   1.000
_cell.length_c   1.000
_cell.angle_alpha   90.00
_cell.angle_beta   90.00
_cell.angle_gamma   90.00
#
_symmetry.space_group_name_H-M   'P 1'
#
loop_
_entity.id
_entity.type
_entity.pdbx_description
1 polymer ?
#
loop_
_entity_poly.entity_id
_entity_poly.type
_entity_poly.pdbx_seq_one_letter_code
_entity_poly.pdbx_strand_id
1 'polypeptide(L)'
;MLVIRYEDLHRNTSGVLLQMADFIGIRTSPEQLHWAVEASTADSMRQIESKKGPGFFEHKYAKVQERKGHEFNFVRGASVGTWADVYSEADRQIFMSYAGPMLQRLGYV
;
A
#
# COMPACT_ATOMS: atom_id res chain seq x y z
N MET A 1 -13.73 4.48 -14.46
CA MET A 1 -12.43 4.18 -13.80
C MET A 1 -12.37 4.96 -12.52
N LEU A 2 -12.10 4.31 -11.38
CA LEU A 2 -11.84 4.98 -10.10
C LEU A 2 -10.33 5.10 -9.91
N VAL A 3 -9.84 6.28 -9.57
CA VAL A 3 -8.43 6.54 -9.22
C VAL A 3 -8.37 6.90 -7.75
N ILE A 4 -7.55 6.20 -7.00
CA ILE A 4 -7.35 6.40 -5.56
C ILE A 4 -5.88 6.69 -5.33
N ARG A 5 -5.61 7.75 -4.58
CA ARG A 5 -4.25 8.04 -4.13
C ARG A 5 -3.94 7.32 -2.83
N TYR A 6 -2.71 6.87 -2.70
CA TYR A 6 -2.24 6.22 -1.49
C TYR A 6 -2.35 7.13 -0.25
N GLU A 7 -2.06 8.41 -0.41
CA GLU A 7 -2.17 9.42 0.64
C GLU A 7 -3.61 9.61 1.12
N ASP A 8 -4.57 9.56 0.19
CA ASP A 8 -5.99 9.68 0.55
C ASP A 8 -6.48 8.43 1.28
N LEU A 9 -5.98 7.25 0.87
CA LEU A 9 -6.26 6.00 1.58
C LEU A 9 -5.74 6.06 3.03
N HIS A 10 -4.56 6.62 3.26
CA HIS A 10 -4.02 6.80 4.61
C HIS A 10 -4.76 7.85 5.44
N ARG A 11 -5.19 8.93 4.78
CA ARG A 11 -5.87 10.04 5.47
C ARG A 11 -7.30 9.72 5.86
N ASN A 12 -8.01 8.99 5.01
CA ASN A 12 -9.42 8.65 5.18
C ASN A 12 -9.73 7.25 4.63
N THR A 13 -9.17 6.23 5.28
CA THR A 13 -9.31 4.82 4.87
C THR A 13 -10.76 4.40 4.68
N SER A 14 -11.63 4.74 5.66
CA SER A 14 -13.04 4.36 5.61
C SER A 14 -13.78 4.99 4.44
N GLY A 15 -13.57 6.29 4.20
CA GLY A 15 -14.20 7.00 3.09
C GLY A 15 -13.75 6.48 1.73
N VAL A 16 -12.46 6.20 1.58
CA VAL A 16 -11.92 5.64 0.34
C VAL A 16 -12.39 4.21 0.11
N LEU A 17 -12.44 3.39 1.17
CA LEU A 17 -12.96 2.03 1.08
C LEU A 17 -14.44 1.99 0.70
N LEU A 18 -15.25 2.93 1.21
CA LEU A 18 -16.65 3.09 0.80
C LEU A 18 -16.76 3.45 -0.69
N GLN A 19 -15.95 4.39 -1.19
CA GLN A 19 -15.91 4.73 -2.61
C GLN A 19 -15.54 3.51 -3.49
N MET A 20 -14.60 2.69 -3.01
CA MET A 20 -14.24 1.45 -3.71
C MET A 20 -15.41 0.46 -3.76
N ALA A 21 -16.09 0.27 -2.62
CA ALA A 21 -17.24 -0.62 -2.53
C ALA A 21 -18.38 -0.17 -3.45
N ASP A 22 -18.70 1.13 -3.44
CA ASP A 22 -19.70 1.72 -4.33
C ASP A 22 -19.33 1.55 -5.81
N PHE A 23 -18.06 1.77 -6.16
CA PHE A 23 -17.57 1.63 -7.53
C PHE A 23 -17.71 0.20 -8.07
N ILE A 24 -17.48 -0.82 -7.23
CA ILE A 24 -17.64 -2.23 -7.62
C ILE A 24 -19.06 -2.79 -7.35
N GLY A 25 -19.97 -1.96 -6.83
CA GLY A 25 -21.37 -2.32 -6.59
C GLY A 25 -21.59 -3.16 -5.34
N ILE A 26 -20.69 -3.14 -4.37
CA ILE A 26 -20.84 -3.82 -3.09
C ILE A 26 -21.52 -2.90 -2.08
N ARG A 27 -22.65 -3.36 -1.51
CA ARG A 27 -23.27 -2.67 -0.40
C ARG A 27 -22.59 -3.08 0.91
N THR A 28 -22.14 -2.09 1.69
CA THR A 28 -21.47 -2.30 2.96
C THR A 28 -22.24 -1.64 4.09
N SER A 29 -22.28 -2.28 5.27
CA SER A 29 -22.75 -1.61 6.49
C SER A 29 -21.57 -0.85 7.16
N PRO A 30 -21.84 0.14 8.01
CA PRO A 30 -20.80 0.83 8.78
C PRO A 30 -19.94 -0.12 9.61
N GLU A 31 -20.53 -1.18 10.16
CA GLU A 31 -19.85 -2.19 10.98
C GLU A 31 -18.89 -3.03 10.13
N GLN A 32 -19.32 -3.44 8.93
CA GLN A 32 -18.49 -4.18 8.00
C GLN A 32 -17.30 -3.33 7.53
N LEU A 33 -17.53 -2.06 7.25
CA LEU A 33 -16.50 -1.12 6.86
C LEU A 33 -15.47 -0.92 7.98
N HIS A 34 -15.94 -0.70 9.21
CA HIS A 34 -15.09 -0.56 10.39
C HIS A 34 -14.23 -1.82 10.60
N TRP A 35 -14.85 -3.00 10.58
CA TRP A 35 -14.14 -4.26 10.71
C TRP A 35 -13.06 -4.44 9.64
N ALA A 36 -13.37 -4.13 8.39
CA ALA A 36 -12.42 -4.25 7.29
C ALA A 36 -11.21 -3.32 7.47
N VAL A 37 -11.43 -2.09 7.93
CA VAL A 37 -10.37 -1.12 8.23
C VAL A 37 -9.47 -1.64 9.35
N GLU A 38 -10.05 -2.07 10.47
CA GLU A 38 -9.30 -2.57 11.63
C GLU A 38 -8.49 -3.84 11.29
N ALA A 39 -9.09 -4.75 10.53
CA ALA A 39 -8.43 -5.98 10.11
C ALA A 39 -7.26 -5.75 9.13
N SER A 40 -7.27 -4.64 8.38
CA SER A 40 -6.29 -4.31 7.36
C SER A 40 -5.26 -3.26 7.78
N THR A 41 -5.22 -2.86 9.04
CA THR A 41 -4.15 -1.96 9.53
C THR A 41 -2.77 -2.58 9.33
N ALA A 42 -1.74 -1.73 9.16
CA ALA A 42 -0.37 -2.21 9.00
C ALA A 42 0.08 -3.11 10.16
N ASP A 43 -0.36 -2.79 11.39
CA ASP A 43 -0.03 -3.59 12.58
C ASP A 43 -0.76 -4.92 12.59
N SER A 44 -2.04 -4.96 12.22
CA SER A 44 -2.79 -6.21 12.07
C SER A 44 -2.15 -7.10 11.00
N MET A 45 -1.75 -6.52 9.87
CA MET A 45 -1.08 -7.25 8.80
C MET A 45 0.30 -7.78 9.22
N ARG A 46 1.11 -6.99 9.95
CA ARG A 46 2.38 -7.45 10.52
C ARG A 46 2.20 -8.58 11.53
N GLN A 47 1.16 -8.52 12.36
CA GLN A 47 0.83 -9.61 13.28
C GLN A 47 0.43 -10.90 12.56
N ILE A 48 -0.33 -10.80 11.48
CA ILE A 48 -0.68 -11.95 10.65
C ILE A 48 0.58 -12.53 10.00
N GLU A 49 1.43 -11.67 9.46
CA GLU A 49 2.69 -12.04 8.83
C GLU A 49 3.62 -12.76 9.82
N SER A 50 3.78 -12.24 11.04
CA SER A 50 4.62 -12.84 12.09
C SER A 50 4.10 -14.18 12.59
N LYS A 51 2.77 -14.38 12.65
CA LYS A 51 2.14 -15.61 13.15
C LYS A 51 2.08 -16.72 12.11
N LYS A 52 1.84 -16.35 10.84
CA LYS A 52 1.62 -17.30 9.75
C LYS A 52 2.85 -17.51 8.88
N GLY A 53 3.91 -16.71 9.10
CA GLY A 53 5.02 -16.64 8.17
C GLY A 53 4.55 -16.13 6.80
N PRO A 54 5.36 -16.20 5.77
CA PRO A 54 4.95 -15.90 4.40
C PRO A 54 4.02 -16.98 3.80
N GLY A 55 3.23 -17.65 4.63
CA GLY A 55 2.53 -18.92 4.39
C GLY A 55 1.58 -19.01 3.22
N PHE A 56 1.15 -17.88 2.63
CA PHE A 56 0.41 -17.92 1.39
C PHE A 56 1.31 -18.22 0.18
N PHE A 57 2.62 -18.05 0.33
CA PHE A 57 3.63 -18.24 -0.71
C PHE A 57 4.76 -19.19 -0.28
N GLU A 58 4.54 -19.99 0.76
CA GLU A 58 5.56 -20.85 1.39
C GLU A 58 6.46 -21.61 0.40
N HIS A 59 5.89 -22.16 -0.65
CA HIS A 59 6.66 -22.98 -1.60
C HIS A 59 7.56 -22.18 -2.55
N LYS A 60 7.23 -20.91 -2.85
CA LYS A 60 8.03 -20.10 -3.78
C LYS A 60 9.02 -19.17 -3.08
N TYR A 61 8.65 -18.67 -1.91
CA TYR A 61 9.44 -17.66 -1.21
C TYR A 61 10.42 -18.25 -0.18
N ALA A 62 10.16 -19.43 0.40
CA ALA A 62 11.12 -20.15 1.24
C ALA A 62 12.48 -20.32 0.53
N LYS A 63 12.45 -20.69 -0.75
CA LYS A 63 13.67 -20.80 -1.57
C LYS A 63 14.36 -19.47 -1.84
N VAL A 64 13.66 -18.36 -1.81
CA VAL A 64 14.21 -17.00 -2.00
C VAL A 64 14.80 -16.47 -0.71
N GLN A 65 14.21 -16.79 0.44
CA GLN A 65 14.76 -16.46 1.77
C GLN A 65 16.05 -17.19 2.06
N GLU A 66 16.12 -18.50 1.78
CA GLU A 66 17.35 -19.28 1.92
C GLU A 66 18.51 -18.72 1.08
N ARG A 67 18.22 -18.16 -0.10
CA ARG A 67 19.25 -17.59 -1.00
C ARG A 67 19.76 -16.22 -0.59
N LYS A 68 19.00 -15.43 0.17
CA LYS A 68 19.31 -14.01 0.47
C LYS A 68 19.64 -13.73 1.92
N GLY A 69 19.38 -14.65 2.85
CA GLY A 69 19.68 -14.46 4.28
C GLY A 69 18.93 -13.28 4.93
N HIS A 70 17.87 -12.75 4.28
CA HIS A 70 17.09 -11.63 4.76
C HIS A 70 15.64 -12.06 5.00
N GLU A 71 15.09 -11.71 6.14
CA GLU A 71 13.65 -11.81 6.38
C GLU A 71 12.91 -10.93 5.37
N PHE A 72 12.02 -11.54 4.60
CA PHE A 72 11.19 -10.84 3.64
C PHE A 72 9.88 -10.47 4.30
N ASN A 73 9.73 -9.21 4.65
CA ASN A 73 8.49 -8.66 5.19
C ASN A 73 7.71 -7.95 4.08
N PHE A 74 6.45 -8.36 3.86
CA PHE A 74 5.55 -7.69 2.92
C PHE A 74 5.18 -6.29 3.42
N VAL A 75 4.85 -6.19 4.71
CA VAL A 75 4.52 -4.91 5.33
C VAL A 75 5.79 -4.22 5.80
N ARG A 76 6.36 -3.38 4.96
CA ARG A 76 7.55 -2.57 5.27
C ARG A 76 7.19 -1.29 6.03
N GLY A 77 7.55 -0.13 5.51
CA GLY A 77 7.31 1.17 6.16
C GLY A 77 5.84 1.51 6.35
N ALA A 78 5.00 1.22 5.35
CA ALA A 78 3.59 1.59 5.31
C ALA A 78 3.36 3.09 5.65
N SER A 79 4.24 3.96 5.15
CA SER A 79 4.25 5.40 5.43
C SER A 79 4.19 6.21 4.13
N VAL A 80 3.67 7.43 4.25
CA VAL A 80 3.56 8.38 3.14
C VAL A 80 4.79 9.31 3.11
N GLY A 81 5.27 9.65 1.91
CA GLY A 81 6.28 10.70 1.73
C GLY A 81 7.74 10.28 1.91
N THR A 82 8.04 9.04 2.25
CA THR A 82 9.42 8.55 2.49
C THR A 82 10.33 8.59 1.27
N TRP A 83 9.78 8.77 0.08
CA TRP A 83 10.56 8.93 -1.15
C TRP A 83 11.49 10.17 -1.09
N ALA A 84 11.09 11.21 -0.35
CA ALA A 84 11.85 12.45 -0.23
C ALA A 84 13.21 12.24 0.48
N ASP A 85 13.28 11.23 1.34
CA ASP A 85 14.51 10.91 2.10
C ASP A 85 15.46 10.02 1.29
N VAL A 86 14.96 9.38 0.23
CA VAL A 86 15.71 8.39 -0.57
C VAL A 86 16.24 8.97 -1.87
N TYR A 87 15.43 9.81 -2.54
CA TYR A 87 15.81 10.36 -3.86
C TYR A 87 16.60 11.65 -3.72
N SER A 88 17.75 11.72 -4.40
CA SER A 88 18.49 12.96 -4.58
C SER A 88 17.72 13.93 -5.50
N GLU A 89 18.11 15.20 -5.52
CA GLU A 89 17.52 16.18 -6.43
C GLU A 89 17.72 15.81 -7.90
N ALA A 90 18.87 15.21 -8.25
CA ALA A 90 19.13 14.71 -9.60
C ALA A 90 18.16 13.59 -9.98
N ASP A 91 17.90 12.64 -9.07
CA ASP A 91 16.94 11.56 -9.29
C ASP A 91 15.51 12.10 -9.48
N ARG A 92 15.13 13.13 -8.69
CA ARG A 92 13.83 13.81 -8.83
C ARG A 92 13.68 14.46 -10.19
N GLN A 93 14.70 15.17 -10.67
CA GLN A 93 14.67 15.80 -11.99
C GLN A 93 14.52 14.78 -13.11
N ILE A 94 15.26 13.67 -13.05
CA ILE A 94 15.13 12.57 -14.00
C ILE A 94 13.71 12.00 -13.94
N PHE A 95 13.20 11.69 -12.74
CA PHE A 95 11.86 11.16 -12.56
C PHE A 95 10.79 12.12 -13.12
N MET A 96 10.88 13.42 -12.80
CA MET A 96 9.95 14.44 -13.26
C MET A 96 9.97 14.63 -14.77
N SER A 97 11.11 14.43 -15.43
CA SER A 97 11.22 14.54 -16.89
C SER A 97 10.36 13.48 -17.61
N TYR A 98 10.18 12.30 -17.00
CA TYR A 98 9.37 11.21 -17.56
C TYR A 98 7.96 11.17 -17.00
N ALA A 99 7.80 11.32 -15.70
CA ALA A 99 6.52 11.14 -14.99
C ALA A 99 5.74 12.44 -14.77
N GLY A 100 6.36 13.60 -14.90
CA GLY A 100 5.77 14.91 -14.60
C GLY A 100 4.37 15.12 -15.20
N PRO A 101 4.15 14.90 -16.50
CA PRO A 101 2.82 15.08 -17.12
C PRO A 101 1.74 14.18 -16.49
N MET A 102 2.10 12.96 -16.09
CA MET A 102 1.18 12.05 -15.44
C MET A 102 0.90 12.47 -13.99
N LEU A 103 1.92 12.90 -13.26
CA LEU A 103 1.78 13.40 -11.89
C LEU A 103 0.89 14.64 -11.84
N GLN A 104 1.05 15.57 -12.80
CA GLN A 104 0.20 16.74 -12.93
C GLN A 104 -1.25 16.34 -13.22
N ARG A 105 -1.48 15.39 -14.13
CA ARG A 105 -2.82 14.89 -14.43
C ARG A 105 -3.49 14.23 -13.22
N LEU A 106 -2.72 13.59 -12.37
CA LEU A 106 -3.18 12.96 -11.13
C LEU A 106 -3.23 13.92 -9.93
N GLY A 107 -2.78 15.16 -10.10
CA GLY A 107 -2.81 16.20 -9.06
C GLY A 107 -1.77 16.00 -7.94
N TYR A 108 -0.61 15.44 -8.27
CA TYR A 108 0.53 15.34 -7.35
C TYR A 108 1.45 16.55 -7.42
N VAL A 109 1.45 17.27 -8.52
CA VAL A 109 2.25 18.48 -8.79
C VAL A 109 1.42 19.46 -9.60
#